data_ff52fe4fd644a1c279ad712f404867fd
#
_entry.id   ff52fe4fd644a1c279ad712f404867fd
#
_cell.length_a   1.000
_cell.length_b   1.000
_cell.length_c   1.000
_cell.angle_alpha   90.00
_cell.angle_beta   90.00
_cell.angle_gamma   90.00
#
_symmetry.space_group_name_H-M   'P 1'
#
loop_
_entity.id
_entity.type
_entity.pdbx_description
1 polymer ?
#
loop_
_entity_poly.entity_id
_entity_poly.type
_entity_poly.pdbx_seq_one_letter_code
_entity_poly.pdbx_strand_id
1 'polypeptide(L)'
;MRKTILRVSVASLTLLGLTGQAFAGSCANREDRMAMRVAALQQELMVAALTCHATPLYNAFVISYRGELQASDDALKSYFQHTSGVAEYHAFKTRLANEDSMRSIHDANYCYEAGAAFEAARDARSLWSLVAHTPVMMDSSYATCDADMAAEDMRGERVASSPEPSDGGYDSPRRHVFTPDH
;
A
#
# COMPACT_ATOMS: atom_id res chain seq x y z
N MET A 1 -16.21 -52.47 -67.24
CA MET A 1 -16.87 -51.66 -66.19
C MET A 1 -15.80 -51.25 -65.19
N ARG A 2 -15.22 -50.07 -65.27
CA ARG A 2 -14.18 -49.53 -64.34
C ARG A 2 -14.88 -48.59 -63.37
N LYS A 3 -14.87 -48.91 -62.07
CA LYS A 3 -15.37 -48.06 -61.03
C LYS A 3 -14.22 -47.16 -60.52
N THR A 4 -14.30 -45.89 -60.86
CA THR A 4 -13.38 -44.84 -60.36
C THR A 4 -13.78 -44.49 -58.96
N ILE A 5 -12.90 -44.77 -57.99
CA ILE A 5 -13.12 -44.39 -56.58
C ILE A 5 -12.48 -43.01 -56.37
N LEU A 6 -13.32 -42.00 -56.16
CA LEU A 6 -12.95 -40.63 -55.85
C LEU A 6 -12.53 -40.57 -54.39
N ARG A 7 -11.22 -40.37 -54.15
CA ARG A 7 -10.70 -40.15 -52.77
C ARG A 7 -10.83 -38.69 -52.43
N VAL A 8 -11.79 -38.38 -51.57
CA VAL A 8 -11.93 -37.05 -50.96
C VAL A 8 -10.98 -36.98 -49.76
N SER A 9 -9.90 -36.28 -49.90
CA SER A 9 -9.00 -35.96 -48.78
C SER A 9 -9.57 -34.77 -47.99
N VAL A 10 -10.12 -35.04 -46.83
CA VAL A 10 -10.54 -34.01 -45.86
C VAL A 10 -9.29 -33.55 -45.12
N ALA A 11 -8.77 -32.38 -45.48
CA ALA A 11 -7.73 -31.70 -44.73
C ALA A 11 -8.35 -31.05 -43.51
N SER A 12 -8.21 -31.69 -42.36
CA SER A 12 -8.61 -31.13 -41.07
C SER A 12 -7.61 -30.05 -40.65
N LEU A 13 -8.00 -28.78 -40.82
CA LEU A 13 -7.28 -27.63 -40.30
C LEU A 13 -7.58 -27.50 -38.80
N THR A 14 -6.74 -28.11 -37.96
CA THR A 14 -6.77 -27.88 -36.50
C THR A 14 -6.21 -26.49 -36.23
N LEU A 15 -7.10 -25.50 -36.05
CA LEU A 15 -6.76 -24.24 -35.41
C LEU A 15 -6.44 -24.51 -33.94
N LEU A 16 -5.15 -24.61 -33.60
CA LEU A 16 -4.72 -24.48 -32.22
C LEU A 16 -4.97 -23.02 -31.81
N GLY A 17 -6.15 -22.78 -31.22
CA GLY A 17 -6.39 -21.55 -30.47
C GLY A 17 -5.45 -21.53 -29.26
N LEU A 18 -4.38 -20.76 -29.34
CA LEU A 18 -3.67 -20.30 -28.13
C LEU A 18 -4.66 -19.47 -27.32
N THR A 19 -5.41 -20.13 -26.44
CA THR A 19 -6.08 -19.43 -25.35
C THR A 19 -4.97 -18.93 -24.42
N GLY A 20 -4.45 -17.74 -24.70
CA GLY A 20 -3.70 -16.98 -23.72
C GLY A 20 -4.63 -16.83 -22.53
N GLN A 21 -4.37 -17.61 -21.48
CA GLN A 21 -4.99 -17.37 -20.18
C GLN A 21 -4.43 -16.02 -19.73
N ALA A 22 -5.22 -14.97 -19.95
CA ALA A 22 -5.00 -13.71 -19.31
C ALA A 22 -5.06 -14.00 -17.79
N PHE A 23 -3.92 -13.97 -17.12
CA PHE A 23 -3.83 -13.88 -15.67
C PHE A 23 -4.33 -12.50 -15.24
N ALA A 24 -5.58 -12.20 -15.57
CA ALA A 24 -6.27 -10.99 -15.16
C ALA A 24 -6.83 -11.19 -13.76
N GLY A 25 -5.98 -11.27 -12.74
CA GLY A 25 -6.52 -11.47 -11.41
C GLY A 25 -5.53 -11.55 -10.25
N SER A 26 -4.23 -11.44 -10.49
CA SER A 26 -3.24 -11.58 -9.41
C SER A 26 -2.48 -10.29 -9.07
N CYS A 27 -2.73 -9.20 -9.77
CA CYS A 27 -2.11 -7.92 -9.44
C CYS A 27 -3.01 -7.10 -8.50
N ALA A 28 -2.37 -6.37 -7.58
CA ALA A 28 -3.04 -5.43 -6.70
C ALA A 28 -3.41 -4.15 -7.47
N ASN A 29 -4.69 -3.82 -7.52
CA ASN A 29 -5.14 -2.54 -8.05
C ASN A 29 -4.90 -1.41 -7.03
N ARG A 30 -5.29 -0.18 -7.36
CA ARG A 30 -5.08 0.96 -6.48
C ARG A 30 -5.77 0.81 -5.12
N GLU A 31 -6.98 0.27 -5.09
CA GLU A 31 -7.74 0.07 -3.85
C GLU A 31 -7.09 -1.00 -2.98
N ASP A 32 -6.66 -2.12 -3.58
CA ASP A 32 -5.95 -3.19 -2.87
C ASP A 32 -4.64 -2.68 -2.24
N ARG A 33 -3.86 -1.89 -3.00
CA ARG A 33 -2.63 -1.27 -2.48
C ARG A 33 -2.90 -0.30 -1.33
N MET A 34 -3.96 0.50 -1.43
CA MET A 34 -4.35 1.38 -0.33
C MET A 34 -4.77 0.59 0.91
N ALA A 35 -5.49 -0.52 0.75
CA ALA A 35 -5.84 -1.40 1.85
C ALA A 35 -4.59 -2.03 2.51
N MET A 36 -3.59 -2.42 1.72
CA MET A 36 -2.29 -2.87 2.23
C MET A 36 -1.57 -1.78 3.03
N ARG A 37 -1.55 -0.53 2.52
CA ARG A 37 -0.94 0.61 3.22
C ARG A 37 -1.67 0.95 4.52
N VAL A 38 -3.00 0.87 4.54
CA VAL A 38 -3.79 1.03 5.77
C VAL A 38 -3.41 -0.02 6.80
N ALA A 39 -3.30 -1.29 6.38
CA ALA A 39 -2.91 -2.37 7.27
C ALA A 39 -1.49 -2.17 7.83
N ALA A 40 -0.54 -1.72 7.00
CA ALA A 40 0.82 -1.42 7.42
C ALA A 40 0.86 -0.25 8.41
N LEU A 41 0.19 0.88 8.12
CA LEU A 41 0.10 2.00 9.06
C LEU A 41 -0.55 1.60 10.40
N GLN A 42 -1.65 0.86 10.35
CA GLN A 42 -2.32 0.39 11.57
C GLN A 42 -1.39 -0.49 12.41
N GLN A 43 -0.60 -1.36 11.76
CA GLN A 43 0.33 -2.23 12.45
C GLN A 43 1.49 -1.45 13.07
N GLU A 44 2.08 -0.51 12.34
CA GLU A 44 3.12 0.39 12.83
C GLU A 44 2.66 1.16 14.07
N LEU A 45 1.48 1.80 13.98
CA LEU A 45 0.92 2.56 15.11
C LEU A 45 0.57 1.66 16.32
N MET A 46 0.19 0.40 16.08
CA MET A 46 -0.05 -0.56 17.16
C MET A 46 1.26 -0.96 17.87
N VAL A 47 2.33 -1.23 17.13
CA VAL A 47 3.63 -1.53 17.71
C VAL A 47 4.16 -0.30 18.48
N ALA A 48 4.05 0.88 17.87
CA ALA A 48 4.44 2.14 18.52
C ALA A 48 3.65 2.41 19.83
N ALA A 49 2.37 2.06 19.86
CA ALA A 49 1.55 2.18 21.06
C ALA A 49 2.13 1.41 22.25
N LEU A 50 2.73 0.25 21.96
CA LEU A 50 3.34 -0.61 22.98
C LEU A 50 4.76 -0.18 23.33
N THR A 51 5.60 0.07 22.32
CA THR A 51 7.03 0.33 22.49
C THR A 51 7.32 1.78 22.89
N CYS A 52 6.53 2.74 22.40
CA CYS A 52 6.69 4.18 22.67
C CYS A 52 5.71 4.69 23.73
N HIS A 53 4.98 3.81 24.42
CA HIS A 53 3.97 4.17 25.44
C HIS A 53 2.85 5.09 24.93
N ALA A 54 2.49 4.96 23.64
CA ALA A 54 1.52 5.81 22.94
C ALA A 54 0.11 5.18 22.86
N THR A 55 -0.24 4.25 23.76
CA THR A 55 -1.53 3.54 23.75
C THR A 55 -2.77 4.47 23.67
N PRO A 56 -2.83 5.61 24.40
CA PRO A 56 -3.97 6.51 24.26
C PRO A 56 -4.13 7.11 22.85
N LEU A 57 -3.02 7.38 22.13
CA LEU A 57 -3.04 7.90 20.77
C LEU A 57 -3.54 6.83 19.79
N TYR A 58 -3.09 5.59 19.96
CA TYR A 58 -3.58 4.48 19.15
C TYR A 58 -5.08 4.22 19.35
N ASN A 59 -5.55 4.26 20.58
CA ASN A 59 -6.98 4.12 20.88
C ASN A 59 -7.81 5.23 20.22
N ALA A 60 -7.34 6.48 20.27
CA ALA A 60 -7.99 7.60 19.59
C ALA A 60 -8.04 7.39 18.07
N PHE A 61 -6.94 6.95 17.46
CA PHE A 61 -6.86 6.60 16.05
C PHE A 61 -7.88 5.51 15.67
N VAL A 62 -7.91 4.39 16.38
CA VAL A 62 -8.84 3.29 16.08
C VAL A 62 -10.30 3.72 16.25
N ILE A 63 -10.62 4.54 17.24
CA ILE A 63 -11.98 5.05 17.46
C ILE A 63 -12.38 5.98 16.31
N SER A 64 -11.51 6.92 15.92
CA SER A 64 -11.78 7.92 14.87
C SER A 64 -12.00 7.29 13.51
N TYR A 65 -11.25 6.23 13.17
CA TYR A 65 -11.26 5.60 11.86
C TYR A 65 -11.91 4.22 11.84
N ARG A 66 -12.69 3.84 12.87
CA ARG A 66 -13.22 2.49 13.02
C ARG A 66 -13.87 1.93 11.75
N GLY A 67 -14.77 2.69 11.14
CA GLY A 67 -15.51 2.24 9.95
C GLY A 67 -14.59 2.08 8.73
N GLU A 68 -13.66 3.02 8.53
CA GLU A 68 -12.71 2.98 7.42
C GLU A 68 -11.67 1.84 7.59
N LEU A 69 -11.22 1.60 8.82
CA LEU A 69 -10.33 0.48 9.15
C LEU A 69 -11.00 -0.86 8.88
N GLN A 70 -12.27 -1.04 9.26
CA GLN A 70 -13.03 -2.25 8.97
C GLN A 70 -13.21 -2.45 7.47
N ALA A 71 -13.66 -1.42 6.74
CA ALA A 71 -13.83 -1.51 5.29
C ALA A 71 -12.51 -1.83 4.57
N SER A 72 -11.41 -1.25 5.02
CA SER A 72 -10.07 -1.52 4.46
C SER A 72 -9.61 -2.96 4.74
N ASP A 73 -9.86 -3.49 5.94
CA ASP A 73 -9.50 -4.88 6.28
C ASP A 73 -10.36 -5.89 5.49
N ASP A 74 -11.63 -5.58 5.25
CA ASP A 74 -12.51 -6.40 4.41
C ASP A 74 -12.06 -6.41 2.94
N ALA A 75 -11.64 -5.26 2.40
CA ALA A 75 -11.06 -5.15 1.06
C ALA A 75 -9.76 -5.97 0.95
N LEU A 76 -8.86 -5.81 1.92
CA LEU A 76 -7.61 -6.57 1.98
C LEU A 76 -7.84 -8.08 2.04
N LYS A 77 -8.77 -8.52 2.87
CA LYS A 77 -9.16 -9.91 3.00
C LYS A 77 -9.75 -10.47 1.70
N SER A 78 -10.62 -9.68 1.04
CA SER A 78 -11.18 -10.02 -0.26
C SER A 78 -10.09 -10.18 -1.32
N TYR A 79 -9.14 -9.25 -1.40
CA TYR A 79 -8.00 -9.35 -2.30
C TYR A 79 -7.25 -10.68 -2.12
N PHE A 80 -6.84 -11.01 -0.91
CA PHE A 80 -6.13 -12.26 -0.65
C PHE A 80 -6.97 -13.50 -0.93
N GLN A 81 -8.26 -13.50 -0.60
CA GLN A 81 -9.15 -14.60 -0.90
C GLN A 81 -9.22 -14.94 -2.40
N HIS A 82 -9.18 -13.92 -3.26
CA HIS A 82 -9.24 -14.07 -4.71
C HIS A 82 -7.89 -14.35 -5.37
N THR A 83 -6.78 -14.01 -4.73
CA THR A 83 -5.44 -14.12 -5.33
C THR A 83 -4.62 -15.29 -4.79
N SER A 84 -4.45 -15.38 -3.47
CA SER A 84 -3.50 -16.29 -2.84
C SER A 84 -4.07 -17.06 -1.61
N GLY A 85 -5.29 -16.75 -1.23
CA GLY A 85 -6.00 -17.45 -0.17
C GLY A 85 -5.87 -16.80 1.22
N VAL A 86 -6.75 -17.24 2.14
CA VAL A 86 -6.86 -16.68 3.51
C VAL A 86 -5.58 -16.87 4.31
N ALA A 87 -4.83 -17.94 4.06
CA ALA A 87 -3.54 -18.17 4.74
C ALA A 87 -2.55 -17.05 4.45
N GLU A 88 -2.52 -16.55 3.21
CA GLU A 88 -1.63 -15.45 2.82
C GLU A 88 -2.06 -14.11 3.45
N TYR A 89 -3.35 -13.85 3.61
CA TYR A 89 -3.84 -12.71 4.39
C TYR A 89 -3.26 -12.70 5.82
N HIS A 90 -3.31 -13.84 6.51
CA HIS A 90 -2.73 -13.94 7.85
C HIS A 90 -1.20 -13.83 7.85
N ALA A 91 -0.54 -14.43 6.87
CA ALA A 91 0.91 -14.33 6.70
C ALA A 91 1.34 -12.88 6.44
N PHE A 92 0.61 -12.15 5.60
CA PHE A 92 0.84 -10.71 5.36
C PHE A 92 0.76 -9.89 6.64
N LYS A 93 -0.32 -10.05 7.41
CA LYS A 93 -0.49 -9.34 8.70
C LYS A 93 0.63 -9.68 9.70
N THR A 94 1.07 -10.94 9.71
CA THR A 94 2.17 -11.39 10.57
C THR A 94 3.51 -10.79 10.15
N ARG A 95 3.79 -10.71 8.84
CA ARG A 95 5.02 -10.05 8.33
C ARG A 95 5.06 -8.60 8.76
N LEU A 96 4.00 -7.83 8.55
CA LEU A 96 3.93 -6.44 8.99
C LEU A 96 4.24 -6.29 10.49
N ALA A 97 3.63 -7.13 11.32
CA ALA A 97 3.87 -7.11 12.76
C ALA A 97 5.35 -7.38 13.12
N ASN A 98 5.97 -8.35 12.45
CA ASN A 98 7.38 -8.69 12.67
C ASN A 98 8.31 -7.57 12.19
N GLU A 99 8.06 -7.02 11.00
CA GLU A 99 8.85 -5.92 10.43
C GLU A 99 8.84 -4.69 11.32
N ASP A 100 7.66 -4.25 11.77
CA ASP A 100 7.52 -3.11 12.65
C ASP A 100 8.13 -3.37 14.04
N SER A 101 7.97 -4.59 14.57
CA SER A 101 8.61 -4.98 15.83
C SER A 101 10.14 -4.94 15.73
N MET A 102 10.70 -5.42 14.63
CA MET A 102 12.15 -5.35 14.38
C MET A 102 12.61 -3.91 14.20
N ARG A 103 11.86 -3.10 13.44
CA ARG A 103 12.17 -1.68 13.24
C ARG A 103 12.14 -0.92 14.56
N SER A 104 11.17 -1.19 15.43
CA SER A 104 11.05 -0.53 16.74
C SER A 104 12.24 -0.77 17.67
N ILE A 105 13.01 -1.84 17.44
CA ILE A 105 14.22 -2.18 18.21
C ILE A 105 15.47 -1.56 17.60
N HIS A 106 15.54 -1.48 16.28
CA HIS A 106 16.77 -1.11 15.54
C HIS A 106 16.80 0.33 15.06
N ASP A 107 15.65 0.99 14.94
CA ASP A 107 15.56 2.38 14.50
C ASP A 107 15.38 3.32 15.70
N ALA A 108 16.41 4.12 15.96
CA ALA A 108 16.39 5.10 17.04
C ALA A 108 15.32 6.21 16.85
N ASN A 109 14.87 6.43 15.61
CA ASN A 109 13.84 7.43 15.28
C ASN A 109 12.43 6.87 15.27
N TYR A 110 12.25 5.57 15.45
CA TYR A 110 10.95 4.89 15.33
C TYR A 110 9.83 5.59 16.10
N CYS A 111 10.06 5.90 17.36
CA CYS A 111 9.05 6.57 18.19
C CYS A 111 8.77 8.02 17.75
N TYR A 112 9.75 8.70 17.21
CA TYR A 112 9.56 10.05 16.66
C TYR A 112 8.72 10.01 15.38
N GLU A 113 9.01 9.09 14.47
CA GLU A 113 8.26 8.90 13.22
C GLU A 113 6.82 8.47 13.49
N ALA A 114 6.62 7.52 14.40
CA ALA A 114 5.29 7.10 14.83
C ALA A 114 4.51 8.25 15.50
N GLY A 115 5.17 9.09 16.28
CA GLY A 115 4.59 10.31 16.88
C GLY A 115 4.06 11.25 15.80
N ALA A 116 4.85 11.51 14.75
CA ALA A 116 4.42 12.32 13.61
C ALA A 116 3.23 11.68 12.85
N ALA A 117 3.20 10.35 12.72
CA ALA A 117 2.07 9.65 12.10
C ALA A 117 0.80 9.74 12.95
N PHE A 118 0.89 9.70 14.28
CA PHE A 118 -0.27 9.95 15.17
C PHE A 118 -0.80 11.38 15.06
N GLU A 119 0.09 12.38 14.95
CA GLU A 119 -0.32 13.76 14.73
C GLU A 119 -1.01 13.93 13.38
N ALA A 120 -0.42 13.38 12.31
CA ALA A 120 -1.05 13.38 11.00
C ALA A 120 -2.43 12.70 11.00
N ALA A 121 -2.58 11.60 11.75
CA ALA A 121 -3.85 10.90 11.92
C ALA A 121 -4.91 11.75 12.62
N ARG A 122 -4.52 12.64 13.52
CA ARG A 122 -5.43 13.55 14.22
C ARG A 122 -6.00 14.64 13.29
N ASP A 123 -5.21 15.07 12.32
CA ASP A 123 -5.52 16.18 11.44
C ASP A 123 -6.12 15.73 10.10
N ALA A 124 -5.98 14.48 9.73
CA ALA A 124 -6.46 13.94 8.46
C ALA A 124 -7.99 13.82 8.43
N ARG A 125 -8.58 14.15 7.27
CA ARG A 125 -10.04 14.11 7.05
C ARG A 125 -10.58 12.70 6.82
N SER A 126 -9.71 11.77 6.40
CA SER A 126 -10.03 10.38 6.12
C SER A 126 -8.78 9.52 6.24
N LEU A 127 -8.96 8.23 6.48
CA LEU A 127 -7.88 7.25 6.52
C LEU A 127 -7.13 7.18 5.17
N TRP A 128 -7.84 7.32 4.05
CA TRP A 128 -7.25 7.37 2.71
C TRP A 128 -6.32 8.58 2.52
N SER A 129 -6.78 9.76 2.97
CA SER A 129 -5.94 10.96 2.93
C SER A 129 -4.70 10.79 3.80
N LEU A 130 -4.84 10.19 4.98
CA LEU A 130 -3.72 9.91 5.88
C LEU A 130 -2.66 9.03 5.19
N VAL A 131 -3.04 7.83 4.73
CA VAL A 131 -2.06 6.90 4.14
C VAL A 131 -1.49 7.36 2.80
N ALA A 132 -2.18 8.24 2.07
CA ALA A 132 -1.65 8.84 0.84
C ALA A 132 -0.45 9.74 1.09
N HIS A 133 -0.37 10.37 2.27
CA HIS A 133 0.66 11.35 2.63
C HIS A 133 1.63 10.89 3.72
N THR A 134 1.35 9.75 4.36
CA THR A 134 2.23 9.18 5.39
C THR A 134 3.15 8.14 4.75
N PRO A 135 4.48 8.24 4.89
CA PRO A 135 5.39 7.18 4.52
C PRO A 135 5.04 5.91 5.29
N VAL A 136 4.81 4.82 4.60
CA VAL A 136 4.51 3.52 5.20
C VAL A 136 5.43 2.49 4.54
N MET A 137 6.15 1.74 5.36
CA MET A 137 6.98 0.64 4.86
C MET A 137 6.07 -0.50 4.40
N MET A 138 6.24 -0.91 3.16
CA MET A 138 5.50 -2.04 2.58
C MET A 138 6.46 -2.92 1.80
N ASP A 139 6.23 -4.22 1.87
CA ASP A 139 6.88 -5.18 1.00
C ASP A 139 6.44 -4.95 -0.47
N SER A 140 7.43 -4.72 -1.33
CA SER A 140 7.23 -4.54 -2.78
C SER A 140 6.94 -5.84 -3.54
N SER A 141 6.78 -6.96 -2.83
CA SER A 141 6.58 -8.28 -3.45
C SER A 141 5.21 -8.46 -4.12
N TYR A 142 4.25 -7.59 -3.83
CA TYR A 142 2.92 -7.66 -4.44
C TYR A 142 2.91 -6.93 -5.78
N ALA A 143 2.73 -7.69 -6.87
CA ALA A 143 2.66 -7.17 -8.22
C ALA A 143 1.52 -6.16 -8.36
N THR A 144 1.82 -4.99 -8.90
CA THR A 144 0.83 -3.95 -9.21
C THR A 144 0.29 -4.12 -10.63
N CYS A 145 -0.94 -3.69 -10.88
CA CYS A 145 -1.48 -3.67 -12.23
C CYS A 145 -0.81 -2.55 -13.04
N ASP A 146 -0.30 -2.85 -14.22
CA ASP A 146 0.50 -1.93 -15.06
C ASP A 146 -0.22 -0.60 -15.36
N ALA A 147 -1.56 -0.63 -15.51
CA ALA A 147 -2.36 0.57 -15.74
C ALA A 147 -2.30 1.58 -14.57
N ASP A 148 -2.11 1.08 -13.36
CA ASP A 148 -2.00 1.92 -12.16
C ASP A 148 -0.59 2.50 -12.01
N MET A 149 0.44 1.77 -12.42
CA MET A 149 1.84 2.24 -12.46
C MET A 149 2.00 3.42 -13.42
N ALA A 150 1.44 3.32 -14.63
CA ALA A 150 1.47 4.39 -15.61
C ALA A 150 0.76 5.67 -15.14
N ALA A 151 -0.30 5.54 -14.33
CA ALA A 151 -1.02 6.68 -13.76
C ALA A 151 -0.26 7.38 -12.63
N GLU A 152 0.53 6.64 -11.85
CA GLU A 152 1.38 7.20 -10.79
C GLU A 152 2.62 7.90 -11.37
N ASP A 153 3.25 7.31 -12.40
CA ASP A 153 4.40 7.88 -13.11
C ASP A 153 4.04 9.22 -13.78
N MET A 154 2.90 9.29 -14.48
CA MET A 154 2.39 10.53 -15.05
C MET A 154 2.00 11.59 -14.00
N ARG A 155 1.71 11.20 -12.78
CA ARG A 155 1.43 12.14 -11.68
C ARG A 155 2.71 12.65 -11.05
N GLY A 156 3.72 11.81 -10.90
CA GLY A 156 5.06 12.17 -10.41
C GLY A 156 5.73 13.18 -11.32
N GLU A 157 5.62 13.00 -12.64
CA GLU A 157 6.19 13.89 -13.65
C GLU A 157 5.51 15.27 -13.67
N ARG A 158 4.21 15.35 -13.41
CA ARG A 158 3.49 16.64 -13.28
C ARG A 158 3.89 17.44 -12.04
N VAL A 159 4.24 16.78 -10.96
CA VAL A 159 4.70 17.45 -9.73
C VAL A 159 6.15 17.94 -9.90
N ALA A 160 6.99 17.17 -10.60
CA ALA A 160 8.37 17.56 -10.88
C ALA A 160 8.52 18.70 -11.91
N SER A 161 7.51 18.90 -12.77
CA SER A 161 7.49 19.94 -13.81
C SER A 161 6.78 21.24 -13.40
N SER A 162 6.32 21.37 -12.16
CA SER A 162 5.84 22.65 -11.65
C SER A 162 7.02 23.60 -11.48
N PRO A 163 7.01 24.81 -12.10
CA PRO A 163 8.09 25.76 -11.93
C PRO A 163 8.18 26.18 -10.45
N GLU A 164 9.37 26.05 -9.87
CA GLU A 164 9.68 26.62 -8.57
C GLU A 164 9.31 28.10 -8.54
N PRO A 165 8.56 28.57 -7.52
CA PRO A 165 8.39 30.01 -7.34
C PRO A 165 9.74 30.62 -7.03
N SER A 166 10.19 31.51 -7.94
CA SER A 166 11.43 32.26 -7.83
C SER A 166 11.52 32.97 -6.48
N ASP A 167 12.63 32.75 -5.81
CA ASP A 167 13.15 33.39 -4.63
C ASP A 167 12.64 34.83 -4.37
N GLY A 168 11.81 34.94 -3.32
CA GLY A 168 11.65 36.13 -2.54
C GLY A 168 12.31 35.89 -1.18
N GLY A 169 13.46 36.57 -0.93
CA GLY A 169 14.27 36.39 0.27
C GLY A 169 13.48 36.35 1.57
N TYR A 170 13.61 35.25 2.28
CA TYR A 170 13.07 35.11 3.63
C TYR A 170 14.23 35.14 4.63
N ASP A 171 14.24 36.23 5.38
CA ASP A 171 15.14 36.50 6.49
C ASP A 171 14.96 35.46 7.59
N SER A 172 16.04 34.78 7.98
CA SER A 172 16.02 33.69 8.99
C SER A 172 15.68 34.23 10.38
N PRO A 173 14.65 33.75 11.06
CA PRO A 173 14.48 34.00 12.49
C PRO A 173 15.41 33.10 13.31
N ARG A 174 16.09 33.72 14.27
CA ARG A 174 17.08 33.16 15.21
C ARG A 174 16.55 31.93 15.95
N ARG A 175 17.39 30.91 16.00
CA ARG A 175 17.24 29.74 16.86
C ARG A 175 17.10 30.14 18.33
N HIS A 176 15.95 29.86 18.92
CA HIS A 176 15.84 29.78 20.37
C HIS A 176 16.39 28.43 20.83
N VAL A 177 17.52 28.47 21.53
CA VAL A 177 18.10 27.33 22.25
C VAL A 177 17.25 27.12 23.49
N PHE A 178 16.58 25.99 23.58
CA PHE A 178 15.85 25.56 24.78
C PHE A 178 16.86 24.94 25.74
N THR A 179 17.11 25.56 26.88
CA THR A 179 17.86 25.00 28.00
C THR A 179 16.88 24.33 28.94
N PRO A 180 17.09 23.06 29.33
CA PRO A 180 16.27 22.43 30.36
C PRO A 180 16.72 22.94 31.75
N ASP A 181 15.80 23.47 32.52
CA ASP A 181 15.98 23.72 33.94
C ASP A 181 15.79 22.42 34.71
N HIS A 182 16.60 22.30 35.79
CA HIS A 182 16.73 21.17 36.70
C HIS A 182 15.47 20.85 37.52
#